data_7bb545b1742aa1ecef6ddcc450823a89
#
_entry.id   7bb545b1742aa1ecef6ddcc450823a89
#
_cell.length_a   1.000
_cell.length_b   1.000
_cell.length_c   1.000
_cell.angle_alpha   90.00
_cell.angle_beta   90.00
_cell.angle_gamma   90.00
#
_symmetry.space_group_name_H-M   'P 1'
#
loop_
_entity.id
_entity.type
_entity.pdbx_description
1 polymer ?
#
loop_
_entity_poly.entity_id
_entity_poly.type
_entity_poly.pdbx_seq_one_letter_code
_entity_poly.pdbx_strand_id
1 'polypeptide(L)'
;MCIRDREIGISIAGTRDGAPLLVMPYSEGLVGAPGRLHGGAIAGLLEIAAIAAIDATLDEPADGRSIFKPITVTVDFMRMGKLTDTFACGEVVRVGGRIANVAVTAWQESPDRAIAAARMNLAISPKPAQG
;
A
#
# COMPACT_ATOMS: atom_id res chain seq x y z
N MET A 1 0.33 -13.17 0.30
CA MET A 1 -0.73 -12.18 0.51
C MET A 1 -1.30 -12.30 1.90
N CYS A 2 -1.57 -11.18 2.51
CA CYS A 2 -2.16 -11.19 3.84
C CYS A 2 -3.68 -11.33 3.75
N ILE A 3 -4.31 -11.61 4.90
CA ILE A 3 -5.76 -11.77 4.96
C ILE A 3 -6.49 -10.51 4.49
N ARG A 4 -5.92 -9.35 4.81
CA ARG A 4 -6.51 -8.07 4.40
C ARG A 4 -6.65 -7.96 2.88
N ASP A 5 -5.66 -8.45 2.14
CA ASP A 5 -5.72 -8.44 0.69
C ASP A 5 -6.93 -9.18 0.18
N ARG A 6 -7.21 -10.34 0.77
CA ARG A 6 -8.34 -11.17 0.35
C ARG A 6 -9.67 -10.50 0.66
N GLU A 7 -9.77 -9.89 1.83
CA GLU A 7 -11.01 -9.25 2.26
C GLU A 7 -11.37 -8.05 1.40
N ILE A 8 -10.35 -7.30 1.00
CA ILE A 8 -10.57 -6.08 0.22
C ILE A 8 -10.49 -6.37 -1.28
N GLY A 9 -9.94 -7.51 -1.66
CA GLY A 9 -9.80 -7.88 -3.07
C GLY A 9 -8.68 -7.18 -3.79
N ILE A 10 -7.68 -6.69 -3.05
CA ILE A 10 -6.55 -5.98 -3.65
C ILE A 10 -5.69 -6.93 -4.48
N SER A 11 -5.31 -6.50 -5.65
CA SER A 11 -4.41 -7.26 -6.52
C SER A 11 -3.43 -6.33 -7.22
N ILE A 12 -2.42 -6.94 -7.85
CA ILE A 12 -1.42 -6.18 -8.60
C ILE A 12 -1.94 -6.00 -10.02
N ALA A 13 -2.04 -4.74 -10.46
CA ALA A 13 -2.54 -4.40 -11.80
C ALA A 13 -1.41 -4.13 -12.79
N GLY A 14 -0.17 -4.12 -12.33
CA GLY A 14 0.97 -3.84 -13.18
C GLY A 14 2.09 -3.20 -12.39
N THR A 15 2.90 -2.38 -13.04
CA THR A 15 3.96 -1.63 -12.38
C THR A 15 3.90 -0.18 -12.80
N ARG A 16 4.44 0.68 -11.94
CA ARG A 16 4.57 2.11 -12.22
C ARG A 16 5.87 2.57 -11.61
N ASP A 17 6.77 3.07 -12.46
CA ASP A 17 8.10 3.50 -12.02
C ASP A 17 8.85 2.42 -11.23
N GLY A 18 8.68 1.17 -11.65
CA GLY A 18 9.37 0.05 -11.02
C GLY A 18 8.69 -0.53 -9.79
N ALA A 19 7.65 0.10 -9.28
CA ALA A 19 6.92 -0.38 -8.11
C ALA A 19 5.61 -1.04 -8.52
N PRO A 20 5.13 -2.02 -7.76
CA PRO A 20 3.85 -2.64 -8.07
C PRO A 20 2.72 -1.62 -8.00
N LEU A 21 1.88 -1.64 -9.02
CA LEU A 21 0.65 -0.84 -9.05
C LEU A 21 -0.47 -1.73 -8.54
N LEU A 22 -1.09 -1.32 -7.46
CA LEU A 22 -2.16 -2.10 -6.86
C LEU A 22 -3.51 -1.53 -7.24
N VAL A 23 -4.49 -2.41 -7.34
CA VAL A 23 -5.86 -2.00 -7.57
C VAL A 23 -6.76 -2.63 -6.51
N MET A 24 -7.67 -1.83 -6.00
CA MET A 24 -8.73 -2.27 -5.10
C MET A 24 -10.04 -2.10 -5.86
N PRO A 25 -10.56 -3.19 -6.43
CA PRO A 25 -11.82 -3.10 -7.16
C PRO A 25 -12.96 -2.69 -6.22
N TYR A 26 -13.90 -1.94 -6.73
CA TYR A 26 -15.05 -1.55 -5.95
C TYR A 26 -15.87 -2.78 -5.54
N SER A 27 -16.32 -2.79 -4.30
CA SER A 27 -17.30 -3.74 -3.81
C SER A 27 -18.12 -3.06 -2.72
N GLU A 28 -19.31 -3.62 -2.45
CA GLU A 28 -20.21 -3.02 -1.47
C GLU A 28 -19.62 -2.96 -0.08
N GLY A 29 -18.76 -3.92 0.26
CA GLY A 29 -18.11 -3.95 1.58
C GLY A 29 -17.14 -2.79 1.82
N LEU A 30 -16.80 -2.05 0.78
CA LEU A 30 -15.88 -0.92 0.91
C LEU A 30 -16.57 0.41 1.18
N VAL A 31 -17.90 0.42 1.20
CA VAL A 31 -18.66 1.64 1.41
C VAL A 31 -18.66 2.02 2.89
N GLY A 32 -18.26 3.26 3.16
CA GLY A 32 -18.34 3.82 4.50
C GLY A 32 -19.62 4.63 4.65
N ALA A 33 -19.51 5.95 4.54
CA ALA A 33 -20.68 6.79 4.48
C ALA A 33 -21.35 6.64 3.12
N PRO A 34 -22.65 6.92 3.00
CA PRO A 34 -23.33 6.80 1.71
C PRO A 34 -22.61 7.58 0.61
N GLY A 35 -22.37 6.92 -0.50
CA GLY A 35 -21.77 7.54 -1.67
C GLY A 35 -20.25 7.65 -1.64
N ARG A 36 -19.58 7.09 -0.62
CA ARG A 36 -18.12 7.20 -0.54
C ARG A 36 -17.49 5.94 0.02
N LEU A 37 -16.24 5.70 -0.36
CA LEU A 37 -15.49 4.57 0.13
C LEU A 37 -15.09 4.76 1.59
N HIS A 38 -14.95 3.66 2.29
CA HIS A 38 -14.51 3.63 3.67
C HIS A 38 -13.05 4.09 3.77
N GLY A 39 -12.77 5.04 4.67
CA GLY A 39 -11.41 5.54 4.85
C GLY A 39 -10.44 4.45 5.27
N GLY A 40 -10.89 3.50 6.09
CA GLY A 40 -10.05 2.38 6.49
C GLY A 40 -9.64 1.50 5.33
N ALA A 41 -10.51 1.33 4.34
CA ALA A 41 -10.17 0.54 3.16
C ALA A 41 -9.10 1.25 2.34
N ILE A 42 -9.21 2.57 2.18
CA ILE A 42 -8.21 3.34 1.46
C ILE A 42 -6.86 3.30 2.19
N ALA A 43 -6.89 3.46 3.51
CA ALA A 43 -5.67 3.38 4.31
C ALA A 43 -5.02 2.00 4.23
N GLY A 44 -5.83 0.94 4.21
CA GLY A 44 -5.33 -0.42 4.04
C GLY A 44 -4.67 -0.62 2.69
N LEU A 45 -5.26 -0.07 1.64
CA LEU A 45 -4.67 -0.13 0.31
C LEU A 45 -3.31 0.58 0.28
N LEU A 46 -3.22 1.75 0.91
CA LEU A 46 -1.96 2.49 0.98
C LEU A 46 -0.89 1.69 1.70
N GLU A 47 -1.24 1.04 2.81
CA GLU A 47 -0.29 0.24 3.57
C GLU A 47 0.24 -0.93 2.72
N ILE A 48 -0.65 -1.62 2.03
CA ILE A 48 -0.26 -2.76 1.20
C ILE A 48 0.63 -2.29 0.04
N ALA A 49 0.29 -1.16 -0.56
CA ALA A 49 1.10 -0.62 -1.64
C ALA A 49 2.50 -0.23 -1.17
N ALA A 50 2.61 0.31 0.06
CA ALA A 50 3.90 0.65 0.63
C ALA A 50 4.76 -0.59 0.83
N ILE A 51 4.19 -1.64 1.40
CA ILE A 51 4.90 -2.89 1.64
C ILE A 51 5.32 -3.51 0.32
N ALA A 52 4.45 -3.51 -0.67
CA ALA A 52 4.76 -4.06 -1.98
C ALA A 52 5.90 -3.31 -2.64
N ALA A 53 5.94 -1.99 -2.50
CA ALA A 53 7.02 -1.18 -3.07
C ALA A 53 8.37 -1.51 -2.44
N ILE A 54 8.41 -1.67 -1.11
CA ILE A 54 9.65 -2.03 -0.42
C ILE A 54 10.08 -3.43 -0.82
N ASP A 55 9.16 -4.37 -0.83
CA ASP A 55 9.46 -5.75 -1.18
C ASP A 55 10.06 -5.85 -2.58
N ALA A 56 9.54 -5.07 -3.52
CA ALA A 56 10.05 -5.05 -4.88
C ALA A 56 11.43 -4.40 -4.98
N THR A 57 11.75 -3.48 -4.07
CA THR A 57 13.03 -2.78 -4.07
C THR A 57 14.14 -3.64 -3.46
N LEU A 58 13.82 -4.42 -2.44
CA LEU A 58 14.79 -5.27 -1.79
C LEU A 58 15.04 -6.51 -2.62
N ASP A 59 16.26 -6.68 -3.09
CA ASP A 59 16.65 -7.85 -3.86
C ASP A 59 17.05 -8.94 -2.87
N GLU A 60 16.07 -9.59 -2.29
CA GLU A 60 16.27 -10.56 -1.25
C GLU A 60 16.73 -11.91 -1.79
N PRO A 61 17.73 -12.54 -1.18
CA PRO A 61 18.00 -13.93 -1.50
C PRO A 61 16.84 -14.82 -1.12
N ALA A 62 16.77 -15.98 -1.72
CA ALA A 62 15.62 -16.87 -1.57
C ALA A 62 15.26 -17.16 -0.12
N ASP A 63 16.24 -17.22 0.77
CA ASP A 63 16.04 -17.53 2.17
C ASP A 63 16.08 -16.30 3.06
N GLY A 64 16.25 -15.13 2.48
CA GLY A 64 16.45 -13.90 3.23
C GLY A 64 15.23 -13.02 3.28
N ARG A 65 14.07 -13.60 3.43
CA ARG A 65 12.84 -12.81 3.47
C ARG A 65 12.84 -11.86 4.65
N SER A 66 12.35 -10.66 4.40
CA SER A 66 12.23 -9.65 5.42
C SER A 66 10.79 -9.53 5.89
N ILE A 67 10.64 -9.15 7.12
CA ILE A 67 9.35 -8.79 7.69
C ILE A 67 9.30 -7.28 7.79
N PHE A 68 8.21 -6.70 7.29
CA PHE A 68 8.01 -5.26 7.32
C PHE A 68 6.96 -4.94 8.36
N LYS A 69 7.30 -4.07 9.27
CA LYS A 69 6.39 -3.69 10.34
C LYS A 69 6.22 -2.17 10.36
N PRO A 70 5.02 -1.66 10.15
CA PRO A 70 4.82 -0.22 10.21
C PRO A 70 5.13 0.34 11.59
N ILE A 71 5.94 1.40 11.64
CA ILE A 71 6.24 2.10 12.88
C ILE A 71 5.39 3.36 12.97
N THR A 72 5.38 4.11 11.89
CA THR A 72 4.64 5.37 11.82
C THR A 72 3.92 5.42 10.50
N VAL A 73 2.65 5.79 10.54
CA VAL A 73 1.84 5.95 9.33
C VAL A 73 1.11 7.27 9.46
N THR A 74 1.29 8.13 8.46
CA THR A 74 0.55 9.38 8.35
C THR A 74 -0.23 9.36 7.07
N VAL A 75 -1.55 9.50 7.16
CA VAL A 75 -2.42 9.45 5.99
C VAL A 75 -3.13 10.78 5.84
N ASP A 76 -3.07 11.34 4.65
CA ASP A 76 -3.80 12.55 4.30
C ASP A 76 -4.91 12.17 3.32
N PHE A 77 -6.14 12.40 3.72
CA PHE A 77 -7.30 12.19 2.85
C PHE A 77 -7.59 13.52 2.17
N MET A 78 -7.35 13.58 0.88
CA MET A 78 -7.43 14.83 0.13
C MET A 78 -8.72 14.99 -0.64
N ARG A 79 -9.33 13.91 -1.05
CA ARG A 79 -10.59 13.92 -1.78
C ARG A 79 -11.45 12.75 -1.35
N MET A 80 -12.75 12.90 -1.54
CA MET A 80 -13.67 11.83 -1.24
C MET A 80 -13.46 10.68 -2.23
N GLY A 81 -13.36 9.45 -1.72
CA GLY A 81 -13.29 8.27 -2.57
C GLY A 81 -14.66 7.95 -3.14
N LYS A 82 -14.77 7.93 -4.46
CA LYS A 82 -15.99 7.57 -5.14
C LYS A 82 -16.17 6.05 -5.14
N LEU A 83 -17.35 5.58 -5.45
CA LEU A 83 -17.66 4.16 -5.49
C LEU A 83 -17.17 3.56 -6.81
N THR A 84 -15.87 3.47 -6.95
CA THR A 84 -15.22 2.93 -8.14
C THR A 84 -13.87 2.35 -7.73
N ASP A 85 -13.20 1.70 -8.67
CA ASP A 85 -11.91 1.09 -8.43
C ASP A 85 -10.89 2.14 -8.00
N THR A 86 -10.02 1.75 -7.08
CA THR A 86 -9.01 2.65 -6.53
C THR A 86 -7.64 2.03 -6.75
N PHE A 87 -6.71 2.86 -7.19
CA PHE A 87 -5.34 2.43 -7.46
C PHE A 87 -4.40 3.04 -6.45
N ALA A 88 -3.29 2.36 -6.19
CA ALA A 88 -2.26 2.90 -5.31
C ALA A 88 -0.88 2.39 -5.74
N CYS A 89 0.10 3.22 -5.53
CA CYS A 89 1.49 2.87 -5.82
C CYS A 89 2.38 3.54 -4.81
N GLY A 90 3.38 2.80 -4.33
CA GLY A 90 4.34 3.31 -3.38
C GLY A 90 5.62 3.75 -4.07
N GLU A 91 6.29 4.69 -3.44
CA GLU A 91 7.60 5.13 -3.87
C GLU A 91 8.52 5.04 -2.67
N VAL A 92 9.54 4.20 -2.77
CA VAL A 92 10.52 4.06 -1.69
C VAL A 92 11.41 5.29 -1.70
N VAL A 93 11.29 6.10 -0.65
CA VAL A 93 12.06 7.34 -0.55
C VAL A 93 13.46 7.04 -0.05
N ARG A 94 13.56 6.15 0.94
CA ARG A 94 14.85 5.83 1.53
C ARG A 94 14.79 4.45 2.17
N VAL A 95 15.84 3.67 2.00
CA VAL A 95 15.99 2.38 2.66
C VAL A 95 17.29 2.42 3.46
N GLY A 96 17.16 2.29 4.78
CA GLY A 96 18.31 2.11 5.65
C GLY A 96 18.47 0.64 5.98
N GLY A 97 19.35 0.33 6.92
CA GLY A 97 19.57 -1.05 7.33
C GLY A 97 18.37 -1.66 8.04
N ARG A 98 17.62 -0.85 8.77
CA ARG A 98 16.51 -1.35 9.58
C ARG A 98 15.21 -0.60 9.37
N ILE A 99 15.23 0.54 8.72
CA ILE A 99 14.06 1.36 8.53
C ILE A 99 13.97 1.81 7.09
N ALA A 100 12.79 1.73 6.53
CA ALA A 100 12.51 2.26 5.21
C ALA A 100 11.44 3.33 5.31
N ASN A 101 11.58 4.34 4.46
CA ASN A 101 10.60 5.42 4.34
C ASN A 101 9.95 5.29 2.98
N VAL A 102 8.63 5.27 2.95
CA VAL A 102 7.86 5.08 1.72
C VAL A 102 6.79 6.15 1.63
N ALA A 103 6.67 6.73 0.46
CA ALA A 103 5.55 7.60 0.13
C ALA A 103 4.59 6.81 -0.75
N VAL A 104 3.30 6.93 -0.48
CA VAL A 104 2.28 6.18 -1.21
C VAL A 104 1.19 7.13 -1.65
N THR A 105 0.66 6.90 -2.83
CA THR A 105 -0.43 7.72 -3.37
C THR A 105 -1.54 6.81 -3.84
N ALA A 106 -2.78 7.20 -3.57
CA ALA A 106 -3.96 6.50 -4.07
C ALA A 106 -4.78 7.45 -4.92
N TRP A 107 -5.32 6.93 -6.01
CA TRP A 107 -6.12 7.72 -6.94
C TRP A 107 -7.18 6.84 -7.58
N GLN A 108 -8.12 7.48 -8.27
CA GLN A 108 -9.18 6.77 -8.99
C GLN A 108 -9.18 7.12 -10.45
N GLU A 109 -9.16 8.41 -10.77
CA GLU A 109 -9.19 8.85 -12.17
C GLU A 109 -7.80 8.98 -12.74
N SER A 110 -6.88 9.60 -12.00
CA SER A 110 -5.54 9.87 -12.47
C SER A 110 -4.62 10.08 -11.28
N PRO A 111 -3.34 9.68 -11.39
CA PRO A 111 -2.37 9.92 -10.32
C PRO A 111 -2.23 11.39 -9.93
N ASP A 112 -2.53 12.31 -10.86
CA ASP A 112 -2.46 13.74 -10.58
C ASP A 112 -3.61 14.20 -9.70
N ARG A 113 -4.64 13.39 -9.55
CA ARG A 113 -5.80 13.71 -8.72
C ARG A 113 -5.92 12.71 -7.59
N ALA A 114 -4.90 12.68 -6.75
CA ALA A 114 -4.87 11.73 -5.62
C ALA A 114 -6.05 11.96 -4.69
N ILE A 115 -6.63 10.87 -4.23
CA ILE A 115 -7.67 10.94 -3.21
C ILE A 115 -7.06 10.85 -1.82
N ALA A 116 -5.91 10.19 -1.71
CA ALA A 116 -5.22 10.06 -0.43
C ALA A 116 -3.73 9.84 -0.68
N ALA A 117 -2.93 10.19 0.29
CA ALA A 117 -1.51 9.92 0.26
C ALA A 117 -1.05 9.57 1.66
N ALA A 118 0.02 8.80 1.76
CA ALA A 118 0.54 8.40 3.04
C ALA A 118 2.05 8.44 3.03
N ARG A 119 2.61 8.62 4.20
CA ARG A 119 4.04 8.44 4.43
C ARG A 119 4.18 7.44 5.54
N MET A 120 5.01 6.46 5.31
CA MET A 120 5.18 5.36 6.24
C MET A 120 6.63 5.15 6.55
N ASN A 121 6.91 4.90 7.83
CA ASN A 121 8.20 4.39 8.27
C ASN A 121 7.97 2.95 8.69
N LEU A 122 8.72 2.05 8.07
CA LEU A 122 8.58 0.64 8.36
C LEU A 122 9.89 0.09 8.89
N ALA A 123 9.79 -0.76 9.89
CA ALA A 123 10.93 -1.50 10.38
C ALA A 123 11.12 -2.70 9.48
N ILE A 124 12.36 -2.97 9.13
CA ILE A 124 12.74 -4.13 8.33
C ILE A 124 13.49 -5.08 9.23
N SER A 125 13.00 -6.30 9.35
CA SER A 125 13.64 -7.33 10.16
C SER A 125 13.78 -8.59 9.34
N PRO A 126 14.90 -9.33 9.48
CA PRO A 126 14.99 -10.62 8.82
C PRO A 126 13.97 -11.58 9.39
N LYS A 127 13.40 -12.42 8.54
CA LYS A 127 12.47 -13.42 9.01
C LYS A 127 13.21 -14.40 9.88
N PRO A 128 12.63 -14.85 11.01
CA PRO A 128 13.28 -15.83 11.86
C PRO A 128 13.65 -17.08 11.08
N ALA A 129 14.84 -17.64 11.38
CA ALA A 129 15.31 -18.83 10.70
C ALA A 129 14.37 -20.00 10.89
N GLN A 130 13.70 -20.03 12.01
CA GLN A 130 12.76 -21.08 12.35
C GLN A 130 11.39 -20.75 11.76
N GLY A 131 11.23 -20.79 10.57
CA GLY A 131 10.02 -20.42 9.86
C GLY A 131 8.76 -21.14 10.35
#